data_1e9d7b3aa05ec8c0b20d22e4a8f27b11
#
_entry.id   1e9d7b3aa05ec8c0b20d22e4a8f27b11
#
_cell.length_a   1.000
_cell.length_b   1.000
_cell.length_c   1.000
_cell.angle_alpha   90.00
_cell.angle_beta   90.00
_cell.angle_gamma   90.00
#
_symmetry.space_group_name_H-M   'P 1'
#
loop_
_entity.id
_entity.type
_entity.pdbx_description
1 polymer ?
#
loop_
_entity_poly.entity_id
_entity_poly.type
_entity_poly.pdbx_seq_one_letter_code
_entity_poly.pdbx_strand_id
1 'polypeptide(L)'
;MWIQEETEVSKEMEDRNTHILYEKDKIGEVQIADEVVAIIAGLAATEVEGVDSMAGNITNELVGKLGMKNLSKGVKVDVTEEHVSVDLSLNIRYGYSIPSVSEQVQEKVSTAIENMTGLTVLDVNIKIAGVNMEES
;
A
#
# COMPACT_ATOMS: atom_id res chain seq x y z
N MET A 1 -11.67 21.25 1.09
CA MET A 1 -12.20 21.54 2.41
C MET A 1 -13.26 20.53 2.81
N TRP A 2 -13.24 20.14 4.05
CA TRP A 2 -14.23 19.23 4.54
C TRP A 2 -15.54 19.91 4.72
N ILE A 3 -16.57 19.26 4.29
CA ILE A 3 -17.89 19.80 4.37
C ILE A 3 -18.56 19.26 5.63
N GLN A 4 -18.92 20.15 6.49
CA GLN A 4 -19.53 19.73 7.73
C GLN A 4 -20.86 19.07 7.56
N GLU A 5 -21.50 19.34 6.44
CA GLU A 5 -22.79 18.77 6.16
C GLU A 5 -22.68 17.37 5.60
N GLU A 6 -21.48 16.82 5.52
CA GLU A 6 -21.37 15.47 5.06
C GLU A 6 -22.24 14.59 5.92
N THR A 7 -22.80 13.59 5.28
CA THR A 7 -23.79 12.77 5.95
C THR A 7 -23.18 11.92 7.05
N GLU A 8 -24.02 11.43 7.90
CA GLU A 8 -23.59 10.50 8.94
C GLU A 8 -22.94 9.29 8.34
N VAL A 9 -23.40 8.87 7.17
CA VAL A 9 -22.84 7.72 6.48
C VAL A 9 -21.39 7.97 6.12
N SER A 10 -21.09 9.15 5.60
CA SER A 10 -19.71 9.50 5.27
C SER A 10 -18.84 9.46 6.50
N LYS A 11 -19.36 9.97 7.60
CA LYS A 11 -18.60 9.99 8.83
C LYS A 11 -18.28 8.59 9.31
N GLU A 12 -19.26 7.70 9.21
CA GLU A 12 -19.04 6.32 9.62
C GLU A 12 -17.98 5.66 8.77
N MET A 13 -17.99 5.94 7.47
CA MET A 13 -16.99 5.37 6.58
C MET A 13 -15.61 5.89 6.91
N GLU A 14 -15.50 7.17 7.23
CA GLU A 14 -14.24 7.75 7.62
C GLU A 14 -13.70 7.08 8.88
N ASP A 15 -14.57 6.84 9.85
CA ASP A 15 -14.15 6.22 11.09
C ASP A 15 -13.64 4.81 10.90
N ARG A 16 -14.17 4.11 9.89
CA ARG A 16 -13.77 2.73 9.64
C ARG A 16 -12.57 2.59 8.72
N ASN A 17 -12.45 3.50 7.74
CA ASN A 17 -11.48 3.32 6.66
C ASN A 17 -10.49 4.44 6.48
N THR A 18 -10.61 5.50 7.22
CA THR A 18 -9.71 6.64 7.04
C THR A 18 -9.02 6.99 8.34
N HIS A 19 -7.90 7.64 8.21
CA HIS A 19 -7.07 8.02 9.34
C HIS A 19 -6.59 9.43 9.16
N ILE A 20 -6.47 10.16 10.26
CA ILE A 20 -6.05 11.55 10.22
C ILE A 20 -4.54 11.60 10.13
N LEU A 21 -4.02 12.21 9.06
CA LEU A 21 -2.59 12.37 8.90
C LEU A 21 -2.06 13.48 9.80
N TYR A 22 -2.81 14.58 9.90
CA TYR A 22 -2.49 15.64 10.83
C TYR A 22 -3.68 16.57 10.93
N GLU A 23 -3.69 17.32 12.00
CA GLU A 23 -4.73 18.30 12.23
C GLU A 23 -4.12 19.68 12.28
N LYS A 24 -4.84 20.63 11.72
CA LYS A 24 -4.47 22.03 11.82
C LYS A 24 -5.68 22.76 12.34
N ASP A 25 -5.51 23.37 13.49
CA ASP A 25 -6.62 24.02 14.17
C ASP A 25 -7.39 24.99 13.31
N LYS A 26 -6.71 25.67 12.42
CA LYS A 26 -7.34 26.77 11.69
C LYS A 26 -7.81 26.43 10.31
N ILE A 27 -7.25 25.43 9.68
CA ILE A 27 -7.60 25.12 8.31
C ILE A 27 -8.08 23.70 8.09
N GLY A 28 -8.19 22.94 9.17
CA GLY A 28 -8.79 21.63 9.07
C GLY A 28 -7.78 20.51 9.19
N GLU A 29 -8.19 19.33 8.81
CA GLU A 29 -7.35 18.13 8.93
C GLU A 29 -7.24 17.43 7.59
N VAL A 30 -6.23 16.62 7.46
CA VAL A 30 -6.03 15.79 6.28
C VAL A 30 -6.20 14.33 6.69
N GLN A 31 -7.04 13.62 5.97
CA GLN A 31 -7.31 12.23 6.25
C GLN A 31 -6.91 11.36 5.06
N ILE A 32 -6.55 10.12 5.34
CA ILE A 32 -6.18 9.19 4.30
C ILE A 32 -6.91 7.86 4.52
N ALA A 33 -7.40 7.29 3.44
CA ALA A 33 -8.09 6.00 3.49
C ALA A 33 -7.06 4.86 3.49
N ASP A 34 -7.40 3.76 4.14
CA ASP A 34 -6.55 2.58 4.13
C ASP A 34 -6.21 2.14 2.71
N GLU A 35 -7.19 2.22 1.83
CA GLU A 35 -6.98 1.82 0.45
C GLU A 35 -5.87 2.62 -0.24
N VAL A 36 -5.76 3.90 0.11
CA VAL A 36 -4.71 4.73 -0.49
C VAL A 36 -3.33 4.25 -0.02
N VAL A 37 -3.20 3.94 1.26
CA VAL A 37 -1.93 3.42 1.78
C VAL A 37 -1.61 2.09 1.11
N ALA A 38 -2.63 1.24 0.93
CA ALA A 38 -2.44 -0.05 0.29
C ALA A 38 -1.99 0.11 -1.16
N ILE A 39 -2.54 1.07 -1.88
CA ILE A 39 -2.16 1.32 -3.26
C ILE A 39 -0.69 1.78 -3.32
N ILE A 40 -0.30 2.68 -2.42
CA ILE A 40 1.08 3.14 -2.36
C ILE A 40 2.02 1.95 -2.14
N ALA A 41 1.67 1.09 -1.20
CA ALA A 41 2.49 -0.08 -0.89
C ALA A 41 2.59 -1.02 -2.09
N GLY A 42 1.45 -1.31 -2.72
CA GLY A 42 1.43 -2.22 -3.86
C GLY A 42 2.23 -1.68 -5.03
N LEU A 43 2.08 -0.40 -5.33
CA LEU A 43 2.81 0.20 -6.42
C LEU A 43 4.32 0.17 -6.16
N ALA A 44 4.73 0.54 -4.96
CA ALA A 44 6.14 0.52 -4.60
C ALA A 44 6.73 -0.88 -4.71
N ALA A 45 5.97 -1.88 -4.27
CA ALA A 45 6.42 -3.26 -4.34
C ALA A 45 6.65 -3.73 -5.77
N THR A 46 5.73 -3.37 -6.68
CA THR A 46 5.86 -3.81 -8.07
C THR A 46 6.99 -3.12 -8.82
N GLU A 47 7.55 -2.05 -8.24
CA GLU A 47 8.66 -1.37 -8.87
C GLU A 47 10.01 -2.00 -8.54
N VAL A 48 10.05 -2.93 -7.60
CA VAL A 48 11.29 -3.58 -7.22
C VAL A 48 11.63 -4.67 -8.22
N GLU A 49 12.89 -4.67 -8.67
CA GLU A 49 13.35 -5.69 -9.60
C GLU A 49 13.28 -7.06 -8.95
N GLY A 50 12.74 -8.03 -9.66
CA GLY A 50 12.54 -9.36 -9.11
C GLY A 50 11.14 -9.64 -8.67
N VAL A 51 10.35 -8.60 -8.47
CA VAL A 51 8.92 -8.77 -8.17
C VAL A 51 8.20 -8.92 -9.50
N ASP A 52 7.56 -10.07 -9.69
CA ASP A 52 6.82 -10.32 -10.91
C ASP A 52 5.47 -9.62 -10.91
N SER A 53 4.75 -9.75 -9.80
CA SER A 53 3.42 -9.18 -9.68
C SER A 53 2.97 -9.24 -8.24
N MET A 54 1.89 -8.52 -7.95
CA MET A 54 1.18 -8.71 -6.70
C MET A 54 0.36 -9.99 -6.80
N ALA A 55 -0.03 -10.53 -5.67
CA ALA A 55 -0.87 -11.72 -5.67
C ALA A 55 -2.11 -11.42 -6.51
N GLY A 56 -2.53 -12.40 -7.31
CA GLY A 56 -3.61 -12.19 -8.27
C GLY A 56 -3.09 -11.74 -9.63
N ASN A 57 -1.76 -11.76 -9.81
CA ASN A 57 -1.10 -11.43 -11.08
C ASN A 57 -1.27 -9.96 -11.50
N ILE A 58 -1.33 -9.08 -10.52
CA ILE A 58 -1.42 -7.65 -10.79
C ILE A 58 -0.01 -7.09 -10.98
N THR A 59 0.28 -6.59 -12.16
CA THR A 59 1.58 -6.04 -12.50
C THR A 59 1.49 -4.53 -12.71
N ASN A 60 2.63 -3.87 -12.77
CA ASN A 60 2.67 -2.45 -13.05
C ASN A 60 2.00 -2.12 -14.39
N GLU A 61 2.17 -2.99 -15.36
CA GLU A 61 1.58 -2.75 -16.66
C GLU A 61 0.07 -2.81 -16.61
N LEU A 62 -0.46 -3.74 -15.84
CA LEU A 62 -1.91 -3.90 -15.73
C LEU A 62 -2.57 -2.75 -14.99
N VAL A 63 -1.81 -2.06 -14.12
CA VAL A 63 -2.35 -0.93 -13.39
C VAL A 63 -2.88 0.14 -14.33
N GLY A 64 -2.18 0.35 -15.44
CA GLY A 64 -2.64 1.33 -16.42
C GLY A 64 -3.95 0.97 -17.08
N LYS A 65 -4.28 -0.31 -17.13
CA LYS A 65 -5.51 -0.79 -17.76
C LYS A 65 -6.63 -1.01 -16.78
N LEU A 66 -6.29 -1.54 -15.61
CA LEU A 66 -7.30 -1.94 -14.62
C LEU A 66 -7.54 -0.92 -13.53
N GLY A 67 -6.63 0.06 -13.43
CA GLY A 67 -6.74 1.06 -12.38
C GLY A 67 -5.95 0.68 -11.15
N MET A 68 -5.58 1.69 -10.39
CA MET A 68 -4.69 1.50 -9.24
C MET A 68 -5.33 0.73 -8.11
N LYS A 69 -6.65 0.69 -8.06
CA LYS A 69 -7.33 -0.03 -7.00
C LYS A 69 -6.95 -1.51 -6.95
N ASN A 70 -6.61 -2.07 -8.11
CA ASN A 70 -6.26 -3.49 -8.13
C ASN A 70 -4.97 -3.80 -7.41
N LEU A 71 -4.10 -2.80 -7.21
CA LEU A 71 -2.88 -3.01 -6.46
C LEU A 71 -3.15 -3.31 -4.99
N SER A 72 -4.25 -2.83 -4.47
CA SER A 72 -4.56 -3.03 -3.06
C SER A 72 -5.03 -4.43 -2.72
N LYS A 73 -5.35 -5.23 -3.73
CA LYS A 73 -5.90 -6.56 -3.48
C LYS A 73 -4.94 -7.50 -2.76
N GLY A 74 -3.66 -7.35 -2.98
CA GLY A 74 -2.67 -8.18 -2.32
C GLY A 74 -2.06 -7.53 -1.10
N VAL A 75 -2.66 -6.48 -0.60
CA VAL A 75 -2.10 -5.69 0.48
C VAL A 75 -3.10 -5.53 1.61
N LYS A 76 -2.64 -5.74 2.83
CA LYS A 76 -3.43 -5.44 4.01
C LYS A 76 -2.69 -4.38 4.80
N VAL A 77 -3.42 -3.39 5.25
CA VAL A 77 -2.84 -2.27 5.98
C VAL A 77 -3.56 -2.10 7.30
N ASP A 78 -2.78 -1.94 8.36
CA ASP A 78 -3.33 -1.66 9.67
C ASP A 78 -2.71 -0.36 10.16
N VAL A 79 -3.51 0.67 10.26
CA VAL A 79 -3.05 1.98 10.70
C VAL A 79 -3.55 2.25 12.10
N THR A 80 -2.63 2.48 13.02
CA THR A 80 -2.95 2.76 14.41
C THR A 80 -2.21 4.03 14.82
N GLU A 81 -2.97 5.06 15.18
CA GLU A 81 -2.42 6.36 15.49
C GLU A 81 -1.60 6.85 14.30
N GLU A 82 -0.29 6.94 14.46
CA GLU A 82 0.57 7.38 13.36
C GLU A 82 1.46 6.26 12.85
N HIS A 83 1.12 5.03 13.17
CA HIS A 83 1.93 3.88 12.81
C HIS A 83 1.19 2.96 11.86
N VAL A 84 1.94 2.35 10.96
CA VAL A 84 1.37 1.48 9.94
C VAL A 84 2.08 0.13 9.94
N SER A 85 1.28 -0.93 9.87
CA SER A 85 1.79 -2.27 9.60
C SER A 85 1.22 -2.70 8.25
N VAL A 86 2.07 -3.27 7.40
CA VAL A 86 1.68 -3.64 6.05
C VAL A 86 1.95 -5.11 5.82
N ASP A 87 0.98 -5.81 5.24
CA ASP A 87 1.16 -7.20 4.81
C ASP A 87 0.98 -7.26 3.31
N LEU A 88 1.99 -7.80 2.64
CA LEU A 88 2.00 -7.90 1.18
C LEU A 88 2.10 -9.34 0.73
N SER A 89 1.39 -9.68 -0.33
CA SER A 89 1.53 -10.98 -0.98
C SER A 89 2.03 -10.75 -2.39
N LEU A 90 3.15 -11.37 -2.74
CA LEU A 90 3.84 -11.12 -3.99
C LEU A 90 4.14 -12.41 -4.73
N ASN A 91 4.34 -12.27 -6.03
CA ASN A 91 4.93 -13.30 -6.86
C ASN A 91 6.31 -12.81 -7.28
N ILE A 92 7.30 -13.69 -7.20
CA ILE A 92 8.70 -13.36 -7.49
C ILE A 92 9.09 -14.03 -8.81
N ARG A 93 9.97 -13.40 -9.55
CA ARG A 93 10.51 -14.00 -10.77
C ARG A 93 11.56 -15.05 -10.39
N TYR A 94 11.52 -16.14 -11.10
CA TYR A 94 12.50 -17.20 -10.90
C TYR A 94 13.91 -16.66 -11.16
N GLY A 95 14.85 -17.07 -10.35
CA GLY A 95 16.23 -16.66 -10.52
C GLY A 95 16.66 -15.52 -9.61
N TYR A 96 15.71 -14.89 -8.96
CA TYR A 96 16.03 -13.83 -8.01
C TYR A 96 16.07 -14.39 -6.59
N SER A 97 16.90 -13.77 -5.76
CA SER A 97 17.01 -14.17 -4.37
C SER A 97 15.81 -13.64 -3.60
N ILE A 98 15.01 -14.55 -3.06
CA ILE A 98 13.81 -14.13 -2.30
C ILE A 98 14.19 -13.23 -1.13
N PRO A 99 15.19 -13.57 -0.29
CA PRO A 99 15.55 -12.67 0.80
C PRO A 99 15.97 -11.29 0.33
N SER A 100 16.74 -11.22 -0.74
CA SER A 100 17.22 -9.95 -1.26
C SER A 100 16.07 -9.09 -1.80
N VAL A 101 15.19 -9.70 -2.59
CA VAL A 101 14.06 -8.98 -3.15
C VAL A 101 13.12 -8.53 -2.04
N SER A 102 12.88 -9.39 -1.06
CA SER A 102 12.00 -9.04 0.05
C SER A 102 12.52 -7.85 0.84
N GLU A 103 13.83 -7.83 1.06
CA GLU A 103 14.44 -6.72 1.78
C GLU A 103 14.27 -5.42 1.02
N GLN A 104 14.45 -5.46 -0.29
CA GLN A 104 14.28 -4.27 -1.12
C GLN A 104 12.82 -3.81 -1.15
N VAL A 105 11.90 -4.76 -1.16
CA VAL A 105 10.48 -4.42 -1.11
C VAL A 105 10.14 -3.75 0.22
N GLN A 106 10.64 -4.30 1.32
CA GLN A 106 10.38 -3.72 2.64
C GLN A 106 10.87 -2.28 2.69
N GLU A 107 12.08 -2.05 2.18
CA GLU A 107 12.65 -0.72 2.20
C GLU A 107 11.88 0.24 1.29
N LYS A 108 11.57 -0.20 0.08
CA LYS A 108 10.89 0.66 -0.87
C LYS A 108 9.48 1.01 -0.41
N VAL A 109 8.76 0.02 0.11
CA VAL A 109 7.39 0.23 0.58
C VAL A 109 7.37 1.18 1.79
N SER A 110 8.24 0.93 2.76
CA SER A 110 8.24 1.78 3.95
C SER A 110 8.62 3.21 3.60
N THR A 111 9.61 3.39 2.73
CA THR A 111 10.03 4.72 2.32
C THR A 111 8.91 5.44 1.58
N ALA A 112 8.24 4.74 0.67
CA ALA A 112 7.16 5.35 -0.11
C ALA A 112 6.01 5.80 0.79
N ILE A 113 5.61 4.94 1.71
CA ILE A 113 4.51 5.29 2.61
C ILE A 113 4.89 6.46 3.50
N GLU A 114 6.08 6.41 4.10
CA GLU A 114 6.50 7.48 4.99
C GLU A 114 6.64 8.82 4.29
N ASN A 115 7.17 8.80 3.08
CA ASN A 115 7.34 10.04 2.33
C ASN A 115 6.02 10.63 1.85
N MET A 116 5.07 9.79 1.50
CA MET A 116 3.82 10.29 0.95
C MET A 116 2.77 10.61 2.00
N THR A 117 2.82 9.93 3.13
CA THR A 117 1.77 10.09 4.14
C THR A 117 2.26 10.70 5.44
N GLY A 118 3.55 10.62 5.71
CA GLY A 118 4.08 11.06 6.99
C GLY A 118 3.89 10.06 8.12
N LEU A 119 3.25 8.92 7.82
CA LEU A 119 3.06 7.89 8.83
C LEU A 119 4.36 7.11 9.02
N THR A 120 4.53 6.53 10.20
CA THR A 120 5.70 5.71 10.50
C THR A 120 5.34 4.24 10.23
N VAL A 121 6.14 3.59 9.40
CA VAL A 121 5.91 2.18 9.11
C VAL A 121 6.65 1.33 10.13
N LEU A 122 5.90 0.53 10.88
CA LEU A 122 6.49 -0.33 11.90
C LEU A 122 7.04 -1.61 11.31
N ASP A 123 6.31 -2.20 10.38
CA ASP A 123 6.78 -3.41 9.73
C ASP A 123 6.12 -3.57 8.38
N VAL A 124 6.79 -4.32 7.53
CA VAL A 124 6.27 -4.71 6.23
C VAL A 124 6.49 -6.21 6.15
N ASN A 125 5.40 -6.95 6.25
CA ASN A 125 5.46 -8.42 6.22
C ASN A 125 5.18 -8.88 4.81
N ILE A 126 6.02 -9.76 4.31
CA ILE A 126 5.93 -10.19 2.93
C ILE A 126 5.66 -11.68 2.86
N LYS A 127 4.64 -12.03 2.11
CA LYS A 127 4.35 -13.42 1.82
C LYS A 127 4.63 -13.66 0.35
N ILE A 128 5.47 -14.66 0.06
CA ILE A 128 5.73 -15.02 -1.32
C ILE A 128 4.70 -16.05 -1.72
N ALA A 129 3.76 -15.61 -2.55
CA ALA A 129 2.63 -16.44 -2.95
C ALA A 129 2.97 -17.37 -4.10
N GLY A 130 3.95 -17.01 -4.91
CA GLY A 130 4.33 -17.85 -6.04
C GLY A 130 5.61 -17.38 -6.68
N VAL A 131 6.12 -18.19 -7.59
CA VAL A 131 7.31 -17.88 -8.37
C VAL A 131 6.94 -18.03 -9.83
N ASN A 132 7.20 -17.00 -10.61
CA ASN A 132 6.94 -17.06 -12.04
C ASN A 132 8.15 -17.61 -12.75
N MET A 133 7.99 -18.78 -13.36
CA MET A 133 9.08 -19.47 -14.05
C MET A 133 9.24 -19.04 -15.50
N GLU A 134 8.29 -18.31 -16.01
CA GLU A 134 8.35 -17.91 -17.41
C GLU A 134 9.33 -16.78 -17.63
N GLU A 135 10.00 -16.87 -18.76
CA GLU A 135 10.84 -15.77 -19.19
C GLU A 135 10.04 -14.86 -20.07
N SER A 136 10.16 -13.59 -19.90
CA SER A 136 9.46 -12.72 -20.84
C SER A 136 9.96 -11.32 -20.72
#